data_58cf52acbc77ce0edd79da49405d0c78
#
_entry.id   58cf52acbc77ce0edd79da49405d0c78
#
_cell.length_a   1.000
_cell.length_b   1.000
_cell.length_c   1.000
_cell.angle_alpha   90.00
_cell.angle_beta   90.00
_cell.angle_gamma   90.00
#
_symmetry.space_group_name_H-M   'P 1'
#
loop_
_entity.id
_entity.type
_entity.pdbx_description
1 polymer ?
#
loop_
_entity_poly.entity_id
_entity_poly.type
_entity_poly.pdbx_seq_one_letter_code
_entity_poly.pdbx_strand_id
1 'polypeptide(L)'
;HPPVAIEDFFIAEQIEDYYLLFGQLVKYKRADLAIEAFNRLGKPLLVIGEGEMLPQLKRMANDNIRFLGKQPFEQVRHYLAHCKALIFPGVEDFGIVPVEAMASGRPVIAFAAGGALETVAEHTTGLLFREQTPESLISAIESFEQIQSKFSPESIRGHAKDFGRNTFKRNIKQVIDAQLSEV
;
A
#
# COMPACT_ATOMS: atom_id res chain seq x y z
N HIS A 1 17.00 -1.83 -3.09
CA HIS A 1 15.58 -1.59 -3.39
C HIS A 1 15.43 -0.75 -4.66
N PRO A 2 14.38 -0.95 -5.47
CA PRO A 2 14.10 -0.08 -6.61
C PRO A 2 13.76 1.35 -6.12
N PRO A 3 14.16 2.40 -6.86
CA PRO A 3 13.90 3.77 -6.44
C PRO A 3 12.45 4.17 -6.70
N VAL A 4 11.79 4.74 -5.69
CA VAL A 4 10.43 5.29 -5.82
C VAL A 4 10.49 6.82 -5.91
N ALA A 5 9.61 7.41 -6.72
CA ALA A 5 9.53 8.86 -6.93
C ALA A 5 8.72 9.54 -5.81
N ILE A 6 9.27 9.60 -4.60
CA ILE A 6 8.58 10.13 -3.41
C ILE A 6 8.11 11.58 -3.60
N GLU A 7 8.86 12.35 -4.38
CA GLU A 7 8.57 13.75 -4.70
C GLU A 7 7.29 13.95 -5.51
N ASP A 8 6.84 12.93 -6.22
CA ASP A 8 5.63 13.00 -7.03
C ASP A 8 4.34 12.89 -6.20
N PHE A 9 4.43 12.49 -4.93
CA PHE A 9 3.31 12.29 -4.02
C PHE A 9 3.19 13.45 -3.01
N PHE A 10 1.99 13.61 -2.43
CA PHE A 10 1.70 14.67 -1.46
C PHE A 10 0.85 14.15 -0.31
N ILE A 11 0.91 14.84 0.83
CA ILE A 11 0.03 14.59 1.98
C ILE A 11 -1.20 15.48 1.81
N ALA A 12 -2.40 14.89 1.83
CA ALA A 12 -3.65 15.63 1.83
C ALA A 12 -4.00 16.10 3.26
N GLU A 13 -4.58 17.30 3.37
CA GLU A 13 -5.05 17.85 4.64
C GLU A 13 -6.24 17.09 5.21
N GLN A 14 -7.08 16.54 4.34
CA GLN A 14 -8.28 15.79 4.72
C GLN A 14 -8.21 14.36 4.23
N ILE A 15 -8.68 13.44 5.07
CA ILE A 15 -8.83 12.02 4.75
C ILE A 15 -10.30 11.75 4.46
N GLU A 16 -10.57 11.05 3.37
CA GLU A 16 -11.91 10.58 3.03
C GLU A 16 -12.18 9.20 3.63
N ASP A 17 -13.46 8.86 3.77
CA ASP A 17 -13.89 7.62 4.42
C ASP A 17 -13.86 6.42 3.46
N TYR A 18 -12.67 6.04 2.99
CA TYR A 18 -12.48 4.82 2.22
C TYR A 18 -11.07 4.22 2.43
N TYR A 19 -10.98 2.91 2.21
CA TYR A 19 -9.73 2.18 2.04
C TYR A 19 -9.43 2.02 0.55
N LEU A 20 -8.15 1.87 0.20
CA LEU A 20 -7.71 1.76 -1.19
C LEU A 20 -7.02 0.43 -1.43
N LEU A 21 -7.41 -0.28 -2.48
CA LEU A 21 -6.65 -1.37 -3.10
C LEU A 21 -6.21 -0.91 -4.48
N PHE A 22 -4.90 -0.92 -4.74
CA PHE A 22 -4.34 -0.42 -5.99
C PHE A 22 -3.31 -1.38 -6.58
N GLY A 23 -3.46 -1.72 -7.86
CA GLY A 23 -2.51 -2.51 -8.62
C GLY A 23 -3.15 -3.37 -9.70
N GLN A 24 -2.37 -4.25 -10.31
CA GLN A 24 -2.90 -5.23 -11.25
C GLN A 24 -3.79 -6.25 -10.51
N LEU A 25 -4.95 -6.55 -11.07
CA LEU A 25 -5.91 -7.49 -10.49
C LEU A 25 -5.63 -8.92 -10.99
N VAL A 26 -4.54 -9.49 -10.46
CA VAL A 26 -4.04 -10.84 -10.77
C VAL A 26 -4.04 -11.70 -9.50
N LYS A 27 -4.03 -13.03 -9.68
CA LYS A 27 -4.28 -13.98 -8.60
C LYS A 27 -3.34 -13.84 -7.39
N TYR A 28 -2.03 -13.65 -7.61
CA TYR A 28 -1.06 -13.59 -6.50
C TYR A 28 -1.18 -12.31 -5.65
N LYS A 29 -1.81 -11.25 -6.18
CA LYS A 29 -2.06 -10.00 -5.42
C LYS A 29 -3.25 -10.08 -4.47
N ARG A 30 -4.00 -11.20 -4.50
CA ARG A 30 -5.04 -11.53 -3.54
C ARG A 30 -6.10 -10.44 -3.31
N ALA A 31 -6.50 -9.75 -4.38
CA ALA A 31 -7.62 -8.82 -4.31
C ALA A 31 -8.93 -9.52 -3.87
N ASP A 32 -9.09 -10.81 -4.18
CA ASP A 32 -10.19 -11.67 -3.72
C ASP A 32 -10.34 -11.65 -2.19
N LEU A 33 -9.23 -11.79 -1.47
CA LEU A 33 -9.20 -11.76 -0.01
C LEU A 33 -9.66 -10.39 0.53
N ALA A 34 -9.20 -9.29 -0.07
CA ALA A 34 -9.64 -7.95 0.32
C ALA A 34 -11.14 -7.76 0.07
N ILE A 35 -11.65 -8.17 -1.10
CA ILE A 35 -13.09 -8.08 -1.42
C ILE A 35 -13.92 -8.86 -0.39
N GLU A 36 -13.52 -10.09 -0.04
CA GLU A 36 -14.23 -10.89 0.96
C GLU A 36 -14.24 -10.24 2.35
N ALA A 37 -13.08 -9.73 2.79
CA ALA A 37 -12.97 -9.02 4.06
C ALA A 37 -13.87 -7.78 4.11
N PHE A 38 -13.85 -6.94 3.06
CA PHE A 38 -14.65 -5.72 3.00
C PHE A 38 -16.15 -5.96 2.82
N ASN A 39 -16.55 -7.06 2.15
CA ASN A 39 -17.95 -7.50 2.13
C ASN A 39 -18.50 -7.77 3.54
N ARG A 40 -17.68 -8.39 4.40
CA ARG A 40 -18.07 -8.68 5.79
C ARG A 40 -18.04 -7.43 6.67
N LEU A 41 -17.05 -6.55 6.46
CA LEU A 41 -16.92 -5.29 7.23
C LEU A 41 -17.97 -4.24 6.86
N GLY A 42 -18.49 -4.26 5.62
CA GLY A 42 -19.39 -3.22 5.11
C GLY A 42 -18.74 -1.85 4.92
N LYS A 43 -17.41 -1.74 5.04
CA LYS A 43 -16.67 -0.48 4.93
C LYS A 43 -16.38 -0.13 3.47
N PRO A 44 -16.27 1.17 3.11
CA PRO A 44 -15.97 1.59 1.75
C PRO A 44 -14.56 1.14 1.30
N LEU A 45 -14.51 0.43 0.16
CA LEU A 45 -13.26 0.06 -0.52
C LEU A 45 -13.27 0.58 -1.95
N LEU A 46 -12.27 1.35 -2.33
CA LEU A 46 -12.00 1.69 -3.72
C LEU A 46 -10.95 0.74 -4.28
N VAL A 47 -11.22 0.22 -5.47
CA VAL A 47 -10.31 -0.69 -6.17
C VAL A 47 -9.87 -0.04 -7.47
N ILE A 48 -8.58 0.28 -7.59
CA ILE A 48 -7.96 0.84 -8.78
C ILE A 48 -7.10 -0.23 -9.45
N GLY A 49 -7.34 -0.46 -10.72
CA GLY A 49 -6.55 -1.37 -11.54
C GLY A 49 -7.40 -2.21 -12.47
N GLU A 50 -6.71 -3.00 -13.27
CA GLU A 50 -7.25 -3.93 -14.25
C GLU A 50 -6.50 -5.26 -14.15
N GLY A 51 -7.06 -6.31 -14.69
CA GLY A 51 -6.44 -7.63 -14.73
C GLY A 51 -7.45 -8.74 -14.93
N GLU A 52 -6.95 -9.94 -15.10
CA GLU A 52 -7.76 -11.14 -15.38
C GLU A 52 -8.80 -11.45 -14.31
N MET A 53 -8.55 -11.05 -13.06
CA MET A 53 -9.46 -11.28 -11.94
C MET A 53 -10.64 -10.31 -11.89
N LEU A 54 -10.62 -9.17 -12.60
CA LEU A 54 -11.63 -8.11 -12.49
C LEU A 54 -13.07 -8.63 -12.66
N PRO A 55 -13.42 -9.48 -13.66
CA PRO A 55 -14.78 -9.97 -13.79
C PRO A 55 -15.25 -10.82 -12.60
N GLN A 56 -14.36 -11.62 -12.01
CA GLN A 56 -14.65 -12.41 -10.83
C GLN A 56 -14.84 -11.51 -9.60
N LEU A 57 -13.91 -10.58 -9.37
CA LEU A 57 -13.95 -9.66 -8.23
C LEU A 57 -15.23 -8.81 -8.22
N LYS A 58 -15.67 -8.33 -9.39
CA LYS A 58 -16.94 -7.59 -9.51
C LYS A 58 -18.17 -8.42 -9.14
N ARG A 59 -18.16 -9.73 -9.44
CA ARG A 59 -19.27 -10.63 -9.05
C ARG A 59 -19.29 -10.94 -7.55
N MET A 60 -18.13 -10.87 -6.89
CA MET A 60 -17.99 -11.12 -5.46
C MET A 60 -18.34 -9.90 -4.60
N ALA A 61 -18.17 -8.71 -5.16
CA ALA A 61 -18.22 -7.45 -4.40
C ALA A 61 -19.66 -7.03 -4.08
N ASN A 62 -19.87 -6.55 -2.85
CA ASN A 62 -21.07 -5.86 -2.42
C ASN A 62 -21.01 -4.37 -2.80
N ASP A 63 -22.09 -3.62 -2.53
CA ASP A 63 -22.26 -2.21 -2.93
C ASP A 63 -21.27 -1.24 -2.27
N ASN A 64 -20.66 -1.63 -1.15
CA ASN A 64 -19.60 -0.85 -0.47
C ASN A 64 -18.25 -0.87 -1.19
N ILE A 65 -18.10 -1.67 -2.24
CA ILE A 65 -16.84 -1.83 -3.00
C ILE A 65 -17.01 -1.27 -4.41
N ARG A 66 -16.18 -0.27 -4.75
CA ARG A 66 -16.24 0.41 -6.04
C ARG A 66 -14.98 0.15 -6.85
N PHE A 67 -15.15 -0.36 -8.08
CA PHE A 67 -14.07 -0.57 -9.05
C PHE A 67 -13.96 0.65 -9.96
N LEU A 68 -12.82 1.31 -9.93
CA LEU A 68 -12.55 2.52 -10.71
C LEU A 68 -11.83 2.22 -12.05
N GLY A 69 -11.42 0.95 -12.26
CA GLY A 69 -10.61 0.58 -13.42
C GLY A 69 -9.22 1.20 -13.40
N LYS A 70 -8.58 1.29 -14.56
CA LYS A 70 -7.30 1.99 -14.71
C LYS A 70 -7.51 3.49 -14.57
N GLN A 71 -6.70 4.14 -13.76
CA GLN A 71 -6.73 5.58 -13.53
C GLN A 71 -5.46 6.26 -14.03
N PRO A 72 -5.52 7.52 -14.50
CA PRO A 72 -4.35 8.33 -14.75
C PRO A 72 -3.53 8.53 -13.46
N PHE A 73 -2.23 8.72 -13.58
CA PHE A 73 -1.32 8.86 -12.44
C PHE A 73 -1.75 9.95 -11.44
N GLU A 74 -2.21 11.11 -11.95
CA GLU A 74 -2.75 12.20 -11.12
C GLU A 74 -3.91 11.75 -10.23
N GLN A 75 -4.82 10.94 -10.77
CA GLN A 75 -5.95 10.40 -10.00
C GLN A 75 -5.49 9.36 -8.98
N VAL A 76 -4.52 8.51 -9.35
CA VAL A 76 -3.93 7.54 -8.42
C VAL A 76 -3.32 8.26 -7.22
N ARG A 77 -2.52 9.32 -7.46
CA ARG A 77 -1.93 10.15 -6.40
C ARG A 77 -3.00 10.77 -5.50
N HIS A 78 -4.09 11.26 -6.09
CA HIS A 78 -5.23 11.81 -5.35
C HIS A 78 -5.84 10.74 -4.44
N TYR A 79 -6.19 9.58 -4.98
CA TYR A 79 -6.78 8.50 -4.18
C TYR A 79 -5.84 7.97 -3.09
N LEU A 80 -4.53 7.87 -3.38
CA LEU A 80 -3.54 7.49 -2.37
C LEU A 80 -3.46 8.52 -1.24
N ALA A 81 -3.50 9.82 -1.55
CA ALA A 81 -3.37 10.87 -0.55
C ALA A 81 -4.60 10.99 0.38
N HIS A 82 -5.80 10.62 -0.09
CA HIS A 82 -7.05 10.81 0.64
C HIS A 82 -7.60 9.54 1.30
N CYS A 83 -7.07 8.35 1.01
CA CYS A 83 -7.56 7.12 1.65
C CYS A 83 -7.20 7.05 3.15
N LYS A 84 -7.96 6.26 3.92
CA LYS A 84 -7.62 5.92 5.31
C LYS A 84 -6.33 5.12 5.40
N ALA A 85 -6.23 4.08 4.57
CA ALA A 85 -5.07 3.22 4.46
C ALA A 85 -5.08 2.49 3.11
N LEU A 86 -3.89 2.08 2.67
CA LEU A 86 -3.73 1.14 1.56
C LEU A 86 -3.89 -0.29 2.09
N ILE A 87 -4.65 -1.12 1.36
CA ILE A 87 -4.78 -2.56 1.60
C ILE A 87 -3.87 -3.31 0.64
N PHE A 88 -2.95 -4.11 1.17
CA PHE A 88 -1.93 -4.82 0.40
C PHE A 88 -1.88 -6.31 0.78
N PRO A 89 -2.80 -7.14 0.27
CA PRO A 89 -2.99 -8.51 0.72
C PRO A 89 -2.13 -9.55 -0.01
N GLY A 90 -1.46 -9.15 -1.08
CA GLY A 90 -0.60 -10.01 -1.90
C GLY A 90 0.83 -10.10 -1.39
N VAL A 91 1.62 -10.95 -2.04
CA VAL A 91 3.07 -11.06 -1.82
C VAL A 91 3.79 -10.50 -3.05
N GLU A 92 4.67 -9.55 -2.83
CA GLU A 92 5.55 -8.97 -3.87
C GLU A 92 6.99 -8.94 -3.36
N ASP A 93 7.95 -8.94 -4.28
CA ASP A 93 9.38 -8.92 -3.94
C ASP A 93 9.80 -7.64 -3.22
N PHE A 94 9.20 -6.50 -3.61
CA PHE A 94 9.45 -5.21 -2.97
C PHE A 94 8.15 -4.49 -2.58
N GLY A 95 7.22 -4.33 -3.52
CA GLY A 95 5.97 -3.58 -3.30
C GLY A 95 6.17 -2.06 -3.44
N ILE A 96 6.21 -1.56 -4.68
CA ILE A 96 6.30 -0.11 -4.96
C ILE A 96 5.07 0.61 -4.40
N VAL A 97 3.87 0.06 -4.57
CA VAL A 97 2.60 0.67 -4.16
C VAL A 97 2.51 0.97 -2.66
N PRO A 98 2.93 0.09 -1.73
CA PRO A 98 3.10 0.44 -0.32
C PRO A 98 3.95 1.68 -0.08
N VAL A 99 5.09 1.81 -0.78
CA VAL A 99 5.96 2.98 -0.63
C VAL A 99 5.30 4.25 -1.20
N GLU A 100 4.54 4.16 -2.29
CA GLU A 100 3.76 5.27 -2.85
C GLU A 100 2.65 5.74 -1.88
N ALA A 101 1.98 4.81 -1.20
CA ALA A 101 1.01 5.14 -0.15
C ALA A 101 1.70 5.85 1.03
N MET A 102 2.84 5.33 1.48
CA MET A 102 3.63 5.97 2.54
C MET A 102 4.18 7.33 2.09
N ALA A 103 4.57 7.50 0.83
CA ALA A 103 4.96 8.80 0.27
C ALA A 103 3.81 9.81 0.28
N SER A 104 2.56 9.34 0.24
CA SER A 104 1.35 10.14 0.42
C SER A 104 0.96 10.33 1.89
N GLY A 105 1.79 9.89 2.84
CA GLY A 105 1.51 9.95 4.28
C GLY A 105 0.42 8.99 4.73
N ARG A 106 0.12 7.95 3.95
CA ARG A 106 -0.95 6.99 4.29
C ARG A 106 -0.39 5.68 4.80
N PRO A 107 -0.99 5.15 5.89
CA PRO A 107 -0.60 3.86 6.44
C PRO A 107 -0.93 2.72 5.48
N VAL A 108 -0.21 1.61 5.64
CA VAL A 108 -0.39 0.40 4.85
C VAL A 108 -0.84 -0.75 5.75
N ILE A 109 -1.90 -1.47 5.37
CA ILE A 109 -2.30 -2.72 6.01
C ILE A 109 -1.91 -3.85 5.05
N ALA A 110 -0.84 -4.57 5.36
CA ALA A 110 -0.21 -5.51 4.46
C ALA A 110 -0.14 -6.94 5.02
N PHE A 111 -0.16 -7.92 4.13
CA PHE A 111 0.20 -9.28 4.48
C PHE A 111 1.70 -9.36 4.82
N ALA A 112 2.02 -10.00 5.95
CA ALA A 112 3.37 -10.09 6.50
C ALA A 112 4.27 -11.06 5.71
N ALA A 113 4.53 -10.76 4.43
CA ALA A 113 5.39 -11.55 3.56
C ALA A 113 6.05 -10.70 2.48
N GLY A 114 7.18 -11.20 1.94
CA GLY A 114 7.93 -10.52 0.88
C GLY A 114 8.37 -9.11 1.27
N GLY A 115 8.37 -8.21 0.31
CA GLY A 115 8.83 -6.83 0.48
C GLY A 115 8.04 -6.00 1.48
N ALA A 116 6.82 -6.41 1.86
CA ALA A 116 6.07 -5.73 2.90
C ALA A 116 6.77 -5.77 4.27
N LEU A 117 7.53 -6.85 4.55
CA LEU A 117 8.34 -6.97 5.77
C LEU A 117 9.52 -6.00 5.81
N GLU A 118 9.96 -5.52 4.66
CA GLU A 118 11.09 -4.59 4.54
C GLU A 118 10.61 -3.14 4.47
N THR A 119 9.44 -2.91 3.85
CA THR A 119 8.94 -1.57 3.56
C THR A 119 8.01 -1.03 4.63
N VAL A 120 7.22 -1.88 5.32
CA VAL A 120 6.25 -1.47 6.33
C VAL A 120 6.83 -1.61 7.74
N ALA A 121 7.07 -0.48 8.41
CA ALA A 121 7.43 -0.44 9.82
C ALA A 121 6.15 -0.55 10.67
N GLU A 122 5.95 -1.74 11.28
CA GLU A 122 4.74 -2.05 12.05
C GLU A 122 4.50 -1.03 13.16
N HIS A 123 3.26 -0.58 13.32
CA HIS A 123 2.81 0.49 14.22
C HIS A 123 3.36 1.91 13.95
N THR A 124 4.24 2.06 12.96
CA THR A 124 4.79 3.36 12.55
C THR A 124 4.26 3.79 11.18
N THR A 125 4.34 2.90 10.19
CA THR A 125 3.86 3.17 8.83
C THR A 125 2.70 2.29 8.41
N GLY A 126 2.27 1.37 9.26
CA GLY A 126 1.14 0.50 8.97
C GLY A 126 1.00 -0.65 9.96
N LEU A 127 0.18 -1.62 9.61
CA LEU A 127 -0.01 -2.87 10.32
C LEU A 127 0.21 -4.06 9.41
N LEU A 128 0.69 -5.15 9.99
CA LEU A 128 0.95 -6.41 9.30
C LEU A 128 -0.02 -7.50 9.80
N PHE A 129 -0.78 -8.13 8.90
CA PHE A 129 -1.55 -9.32 9.23
C PHE A 129 -0.78 -10.59 8.86
N ARG A 130 -0.88 -11.63 9.70
CA ARG A 130 0.05 -12.77 9.69
C ARG A 130 -0.46 -13.98 8.89
N GLU A 131 -1.76 -14.09 8.70
CA GLU A 131 -2.38 -15.16 7.92
C GLU A 131 -3.06 -14.57 6.70
N GLN A 132 -2.85 -15.16 5.51
CA GLN A 132 -3.44 -14.67 4.28
C GLN A 132 -4.89 -15.10 4.16
N THR A 133 -5.71 -14.68 5.16
CA THR A 133 -7.14 -14.95 5.29
C THR A 133 -7.95 -13.67 5.46
N PRO A 134 -9.23 -13.65 5.06
CA PRO A 134 -10.12 -12.50 5.31
C PRO A 134 -10.22 -12.15 6.80
N GLU A 135 -10.25 -13.15 7.68
CA GLU A 135 -10.36 -12.96 9.14
C GLU A 135 -9.16 -12.19 9.70
N SER A 136 -7.95 -12.55 9.27
CA SER A 136 -6.72 -11.89 9.71
C SER A 136 -6.65 -10.45 9.20
N LEU A 137 -7.08 -10.19 7.96
CA LEU A 137 -7.18 -8.83 7.41
C LEU A 137 -8.25 -8.01 8.15
N ILE A 138 -9.42 -8.58 8.45
CA ILE A 138 -10.48 -7.93 9.23
C ILE A 138 -9.93 -7.48 10.58
N SER A 139 -9.30 -8.39 11.33
CA SER A 139 -8.70 -8.08 12.64
C SER A 139 -7.66 -6.96 12.55
N ALA A 140 -6.84 -6.94 11.49
CA ALA A 140 -5.87 -5.87 11.28
C ALA A 140 -6.54 -4.52 10.99
N ILE A 141 -7.63 -4.48 10.19
CA ILE A 141 -8.40 -3.27 9.92
C ILE A 141 -9.06 -2.75 11.19
N GLU A 142 -9.69 -3.61 11.99
CA GLU A 142 -10.32 -3.23 13.27
C GLU A 142 -9.27 -2.69 14.26
N SER A 143 -8.12 -3.34 14.35
CA SER A 143 -7.00 -2.86 15.17
C SER A 143 -6.47 -1.50 14.69
N PHE A 144 -6.35 -1.32 13.36
CA PHE A 144 -5.95 -0.06 12.77
C PHE A 144 -6.89 1.08 13.15
N GLU A 145 -8.19 0.87 13.08
CA GLU A 145 -9.18 1.91 13.44
C GLU A 145 -9.09 2.37 14.90
N GLN A 146 -8.74 1.47 15.82
CA GLN A 146 -8.53 1.81 17.22
C GLN A 146 -7.31 2.71 17.45
N ILE A 147 -6.30 2.61 16.57
CA ILE A 147 -5.04 3.33 16.72
C ILE A 147 -4.76 4.32 15.58
N GLN A 148 -5.72 4.56 14.68
CA GLN A 148 -5.53 5.39 13.47
C GLN A 148 -4.95 6.77 13.80
N SER A 149 -5.39 7.38 14.91
CA SER A 149 -4.91 8.70 15.34
C SER A 149 -3.43 8.74 15.75
N LYS A 150 -2.78 7.59 15.95
CA LYS A 150 -1.35 7.49 16.28
C LYS A 150 -0.45 7.55 15.05
N PHE A 151 -0.99 7.36 13.85
CA PHE A 151 -0.23 7.41 12.61
C PHE A 151 -0.03 8.87 12.16
N SER A 152 1.22 9.37 12.21
CA SER A 152 1.58 10.69 11.69
C SER A 152 1.88 10.61 10.19
N PRO A 153 1.16 11.35 9.35
CA PRO A 153 1.43 11.40 7.91
C PRO A 153 2.87 11.82 7.58
N GLU A 154 3.44 12.76 8.36
CA GLU A 154 4.81 13.24 8.19
C GLU A 154 5.83 12.17 8.52
N SER A 155 5.62 11.41 9.61
CA SER A 155 6.49 10.29 10.01
C SER A 155 6.45 9.17 8.98
N ILE A 156 5.25 8.83 8.49
CA ILE A 156 5.07 7.82 7.44
C ILE A 156 5.82 8.23 6.16
N ARG A 157 5.62 9.48 5.70
CA ARG A 157 6.33 10.01 4.54
C ARG A 157 7.85 10.10 4.78
N GLY A 158 8.26 10.39 6.01
CA GLY A 158 9.66 10.40 6.43
C GLY A 158 10.32 9.05 6.16
N HIS A 159 9.69 7.96 6.58
CA HIS A 159 10.14 6.59 6.33
C HIS A 159 10.20 6.24 4.84
N ALA A 160 9.20 6.66 4.04
CA ALA A 160 9.20 6.41 2.60
C ALA A 160 10.44 6.98 1.88
N LYS A 161 11.07 8.05 2.38
CA LYS A 161 12.28 8.65 1.80
C LYS A 161 13.48 7.70 1.75
N ASP A 162 13.51 6.69 2.62
CA ASP A 162 14.57 5.68 2.63
C ASP A 162 14.56 4.84 1.34
N PHE A 163 13.42 4.77 0.65
CA PHE A 163 13.21 4.09 -0.62
C PHE A 163 13.20 5.04 -1.83
N GLY A 164 13.53 6.33 -1.61
CA GLY A 164 13.51 7.35 -2.63
C GLY A 164 14.71 7.30 -3.58
N ARG A 165 14.56 7.97 -4.75
CA ARG A 165 15.60 8.07 -5.79
C ARG A 165 16.95 8.57 -5.27
N ASN A 166 16.94 9.54 -4.35
CA ASN A 166 18.18 10.11 -3.81
C ASN A 166 18.92 9.12 -2.91
N THR A 167 18.21 8.37 -2.08
CA THR A 167 18.78 7.30 -1.25
C THR A 167 19.33 6.18 -2.11
N PHE A 168 18.60 5.76 -3.15
CA PHE A 168 19.08 4.77 -4.12
C PHE A 168 20.40 5.21 -4.79
N LYS A 169 20.45 6.44 -5.33
CA LYS A 169 21.64 6.97 -5.99
C LYS A 169 22.86 7.01 -5.05
N ARG A 170 22.66 7.44 -3.81
CA ARG A 170 23.70 7.44 -2.79
C ARG A 170 24.23 6.05 -2.49
N ASN A 171 23.33 5.09 -2.26
CA ASN A 171 23.68 3.73 -1.90
C ASN A 171 24.38 2.99 -3.04
N ILE A 172 23.89 3.11 -4.28
CA ILE A 172 24.55 2.48 -5.44
C ILE A 172 25.93 3.07 -5.69
N LYS A 173 26.11 4.39 -5.52
CA LYS A 173 27.41 5.03 -5.63
C LYS A 173 28.40 4.48 -4.58
N GLN A 174 27.97 4.34 -3.33
CA GLN A 174 28.82 3.76 -2.27
C GLN A 174 29.28 2.34 -2.60
N VAL A 175 28.39 1.50 -3.16
CA VAL A 175 28.75 0.14 -3.59
C VAL A 175 29.78 0.18 -4.73
N ILE A 176 29.58 1.04 -5.72
CA ILE A 176 30.52 1.19 -6.85
C ILE A 176 31.90 1.68 -6.37
N ASP A 177 31.91 2.73 -5.52
CA ASP A 177 33.15 3.32 -5.01
C ASP A 177 33.94 2.30 -4.16
N ALA A 178 33.25 1.48 -3.35
CA ALA A 178 33.86 0.40 -2.56
C ALA A 178 34.54 -0.65 -3.47
N GLN A 179 33.84 -1.12 -4.50
CA GLN A 179 34.38 -2.13 -5.42
C GLN A 179 35.58 -1.61 -6.25
N LEU A 180 35.56 -0.33 -6.62
CA LEU A 180 36.69 0.28 -7.34
C LEU A 180 37.90 0.52 -6.46
N SER A 181 37.74 0.60 -5.14
CA SER A 181 38.83 0.79 -4.17
C SER A 181 39.55 -0.50 -3.81
N GLU A 182 38.99 -1.66 -4.16
CA GLU A 182 39.56 -3.00 -3.93
C GLU A 182 40.42 -3.48 -5.12
N VAL A 183 40.48 -2.71 -6.20
CA VAL A 183 41.29 -2.97 -7.42
C VAL A 183 42.54 -2.08 -7.45
#